data_641d1c64296c2452e3984af4634f5b03
#
_entry.id   641d1c64296c2452e3984af4634f5b03
#
_cell.length_a   1.000
_cell.length_b   1.000
_cell.length_c   1.000
_cell.angle_alpha   90.00
_cell.angle_beta   90.00
_cell.angle_gamma   90.00
#
_symmetry.space_group_name_H-M   'P 1'
#
loop_
_entity.id
_entity.type
_entity.pdbx_description
1 polymer ?
#
loop_
_entity_poly.entity_id
_entity_poly.type
_entity_poly.pdbx_seq_one_letter_code
_entity_poly.pdbx_strand_id
1 'polypeptide(L)'
;MKPLLQRLSAQLHDRDPRLFAGIAAGVVLIAALIWLLIRLRRPSPDEIERRRREHLALTGRITDGLILDARTISGDDSISPTPDVLVYSYRLAGVTYNCAQDVRPLPDQVLGFRIDQPVQLRYDPRNPGNSIIVSESWTGLWQNRDERSNVEQ
;
A
#
# COMPACT_ATOMS: atom_id res chain seq x y z
N MET A 1 63.42 3.17 13.24
CA MET A 1 61.98 3.21 12.86
C MET A 1 61.07 3.95 13.88
N LYS A 2 61.59 4.46 14.99
CA LYS A 2 60.80 5.23 15.98
C LYS A 2 60.54 6.73 15.70
N PRO A 3 61.30 7.47 14.85
CA PRO A 3 61.11 8.91 14.75
C PRO A 3 59.94 9.33 13.82
N LEU A 4 59.45 8.45 12.92
CA LEU A 4 58.33 8.76 12.03
C LEU A 4 56.98 8.75 12.72
N LEU A 5 56.77 7.81 13.61
CA LEU A 5 55.51 7.71 14.39
C LEU A 5 55.34 8.85 15.39
N GLN A 6 56.48 9.33 16.00
CA GLN A 6 56.42 10.49 16.86
C GLN A 6 56.15 11.79 16.13
N ARG A 7 56.62 11.96 14.88
CA ARG A 7 56.29 13.13 14.05
C ARG A 7 54.84 13.14 13.59
N LEU A 8 54.27 11.98 13.32
CA LEU A 8 52.82 11.85 12.95
C LEU A 8 51.93 12.14 14.18
N SER A 9 52.31 11.71 15.39
CA SER A 9 51.54 12.02 16.58
C SER A 9 51.58 13.49 16.96
N ALA A 10 52.76 14.16 16.78
CA ALA A 10 52.88 15.58 17.02
C ALA A 10 52.07 16.46 16.05
N GLN A 11 51.95 16.05 14.79
CA GLN A 11 51.12 16.78 13.81
C GLN A 11 49.61 16.61 14.04
N LEU A 12 49.19 15.56 14.72
CA LEU A 12 47.78 15.33 15.10
C LEU A 12 47.39 16.12 16.36
N HIS A 13 48.38 16.56 17.18
CA HIS A 13 48.09 17.24 18.42
C HIS A 13 47.96 18.78 18.28
N ASP A 14 48.39 19.35 17.14
CA ASP A 14 48.36 20.81 16.88
C ASP A 14 47.14 21.24 16.03
N ARG A 15 46.11 20.34 15.92
CA ARG A 15 44.90 20.71 15.25
C ARG A 15 43.88 21.24 16.27
N ASP A 16 43.51 22.50 16.11
CA ASP A 16 42.54 23.22 16.90
C ASP A 16 41.29 22.33 17.17
N PRO A 17 40.98 22.01 18.44
CA PRO A 17 39.82 21.19 18.78
C PRO A 17 38.50 21.78 18.26
N ARG A 18 38.50 23.10 17.95
CA ARG A 18 37.35 23.81 17.39
C ARG A 18 37.07 23.41 15.93
N LEU A 19 38.13 23.11 15.15
CA LEU A 19 37.97 22.64 13.77
C LEU A 19 37.37 21.25 13.72
N PHE A 20 37.81 20.33 14.61
CA PHE A 20 37.22 18.99 14.69
C PHE A 20 35.78 19.03 15.17
N ALA A 21 35.46 19.87 16.14
CA ALA A 21 34.09 20.06 16.61
C ALA A 21 33.19 20.62 15.46
N GLY A 22 33.69 21.54 14.66
CA GLY A 22 32.95 22.07 13.49
C GLY A 22 32.70 21.02 12.42
N ILE A 23 33.69 20.20 12.08
CA ILE A 23 33.56 19.10 11.11
C ILE A 23 32.58 18.04 11.63
N ALA A 24 32.70 17.64 12.90
CA ALA A 24 31.80 16.67 13.52
C ALA A 24 30.34 17.18 13.53
N ALA A 25 30.13 18.45 13.90
CA ALA A 25 28.81 19.07 13.85
C ALA A 25 28.24 19.11 12.41
N GLY A 26 29.08 19.43 11.42
CA GLY A 26 28.67 19.41 10.00
C GLY A 26 28.24 18.02 9.53
N VAL A 27 29.01 16.98 9.87
CA VAL A 27 28.68 15.59 9.54
C VAL A 27 27.35 15.16 10.18
N VAL A 28 27.14 15.51 11.46
CA VAL A 28 25.88 15.19 12.17
C VAL A 28 24.69 15.89 11.52
N LEU A 29 24.84 17.17 11.13
CA LEU A 29 23.78 17.91 10.46
C LEU A 29 23.43 17.30 9.09
N ILE A 30 24.44 16.94 8.30
CA ILE A 30 24.25 16.28 6.99
C ILE A 30 23.56 14.92 7.18
N ALA A 31 24.01 14.12 8.15
CA ALA A 31 23.40 12.83 8.45
C ALA A 31 21.94 12.99 8.90
N ALA A 32 21.65 13.97 9.76
CA ALA A 32 20.29 14.29 10.19
C ALA A 32 19.39 14.74 9.01
N LEU A 33 19.92 15.57 8.12
CA LEU A 33 19.22 16.02 6.92
C LEU A 33 18.92 14.86 5.97
N ILE A 34 19.89 13.99 5.71
CA ILE A 34 19.71 12.80 4.88
C ILE A 34 18.66 11.88 5.51
N TRP A 35 18.75 11.63 6.82
CA TRP A 35 17.78 10.82 7.54
C TRP A 35 16.36 11.39 7.46
N LEU A 36 16.23 12.72 7.63
CA LEU A 36 14.95 13.43 7.50
C LEU A 36 14.39 13.30 6.09
N LEU A 37 15.21 13.49 5.06
CA LEU A 37 14.81 13.35 3.65
C LEU A 37 14.36 11.92 3.33
N ILE A 38 15.06 10.90 3.83
CA ILE A 38 14.68 9.49 3.67
C ILE A 38 13.34 9.23 4.37
N ARG A 39 13.16 9.77 5.58
CA ARG A 39 11.92 9.61 6.35
C ARG A 39 10.72 10.27 5.66
N LEU A 40 10.91 11.46 5.10
CA LEU A 40 9.86 12.18 4.36
C LEU A 40 9.50 11.53 3.02
N ARG A 41 10.44 10.78 2.41
CA ARG A 41 10.23 10.06 1.16
C ARG A 41 9.64 8.67 1.31
N ARG A 42 9.44 8.19 2.54
CA ARG A 42 8.79 6.87 2.75
C ARG A 42 7.35 6.96 2.24
N PRO A 43 6.96 6.12 1.27
CA PRO A 43 5.58 6.10 0.82
C PRO A 43 4.68 5.70 2.00
N SER A 44 3.51 6.33 2.09
CA SER A 44 2.51 5.97 3.08
C SER A 44 2.00 4.53 2.85
N PRO A 45 1.49 3.85 3.87
CA PRO A 45 0.86 2.54 3.70
C PRO A 45 -0.23 2.56 2.63
N ASP A 46 -1.01 3.64 2.56
CA ASP A 46 -2.09 3.83 1.58
C ASP A 46 -1.54 3.94 0.15
N GLU A 47 -0.41 4.62 -0.03
CA GLU A 47 0.25 4.73 -1.33
C GLU A 47 0.83 3.39 -1.80
N ILE A 48 1.37 2.58 -0.88
CA ILE A 48 1.86 1.23 -1.19
C ILE A 48 0.69 0.36 -1.64
N GLU A 49 -0.43 0.42 -0.91
CA GLU A 49 -1.62 -0.36 -1.23
C GLU A 49 -2.26 0.12 -2.54
N ARG A 50 -2.32 1.41 -2.80
CA ARG A 50 -2.78 1.97 -4.08
C ARG A 50 -1.96 1.44 -5.25
N ARG A 51 -0.63 1.46 -5.14
CA ARG A 51 0.27 0.92 -6.17
C ARG A 51 0.10 -0.59 -6.36
N ARG A 52 -0.15 -1.34 -5.28
CA ARG A 52 -0.47 -2.76 -5.36
C ARG A 52 -1.75 -2.98 -6.17
N ARG A 53 -2.82 -2.24 -5.87
CA ARG A 53 -4.08 -2.32 -6.60
C ARG A 53 -3.91 -1.96 -8.07
N GLU A 54 -3.24 -0.86 -8.38
CA GLU A 54 -2.96 -0.44 -9.76
C GLU A 54 -2.16 -1.50 -10.53
N HIS A 55 -1.14 -2.07 -9.90
CA HIS A 55 -0.33 -3.11 -10.51
C HIS A 55 -1.18 -4.35 -10.84
N LEU A 56 -1.99 -4.84 -9.91
CA LEU A 56 -2.87 -5.98 -10.12
C LEU A 56 -3.97 -5.66 -11.15
N ALA A 57 -4.49 -4.45 -11.17
CA ALA A 57 -5.46 -4.02 -12.16
C ALA A 57 -4.91 -4.07 -13.59
N LEU A 58 -3.61 -3.86 -13.78
CA LEU A 58 -2.96 -3.87 -15.09
C LEU A 58 -2.44 -5.27 -15.48
N THR A 59 -1.84 -5.99 -14.54
CA THR A 59 -1.06 -7.22 -14.83
C THR A 59 -1.68 -8.50 -14.28
N GLY A 60 -2.64 -8.38 -13.34
CA GLY A 60 -3.30 -9.52 -12.70
C GLY A 60 -4.10 -10.35 -13.69
N ARG A 61 -4.11 -11.68 -13.49
CA ARG A 61 -4.99 -12.58 -14.23
C ARG A 61 -6.40 -12.51 -13.67
N ILE A 62 -7.38 -12.56 -14.57
CA ILE A 62 -8.79 -12.52 -14.22
C ILE A 62 -9.26 -13.93 -13.86
N THR A 63 -10.07 -14.03 -12.82
CA THR A 63 -10.84 -15.22 -12.45
C THR A 63 -12.16 -14.81 -11.82
N ASP A 64 -13.09 -15.76 -11.75
CA ASP A 64 -14.38 -15.55 -11.09
C ASP A 64 -14.28 -15.88 -9.60
N GLY A 65 -15.05 -15.17 -8.80
CA GLY A 65 -15.15 -15.35 -7.36
C GLY A 65 -16.54 -14.98 -6.86
N LEU A 66 -16.70 -15.02 -5.55
CA LEU A 66 -17.94 -14.74 -4.85
C LEU A 66 -17.68 -13.84 -3.65
N ILE A 67 -18.50 -12.82 -3.43
CA ILE A 67 -18.49 -12.04 -2.21
C ILE A 67 -19.11 -12.88 -1.09
N LEU A 68 -18.36 -13.09 -0.01
CA LEU A 68 -18.81 -13.85 1.15
C LEU A 68 -19.40 -12.95 2.24
N ASP A 69 -18.79 -11.79 2.44
CA ASP A 69 -19.14 -10.92 3.58
C ASP A 69 -18.70 -9.48 3.30
N ALA A 70 -19.32 -8.55 3.99
CA ALA A 70 -18.98 -7.13 3.96
C ALA A 70 -18.98 -6.58 5.38
N ARG A 71 -17.88 -5.93 5.78
CA ARG A 71 -17.69 -5.47 7.15
C ARG A 71 -17.46 -3.98 7.21
N THR A 72 -18.08 -3.35 8.19
CA THR A 72 -17.83 -1.97 8.60
C THR A 72 -16.99 -2.03 9.88
N ILE A 73 -15.83 -1.38 9.88
CA ILE A 73 -14.88 -1.35 11.01
C ILE A 73 -15.15 -0.12 11.88
N SER A 74 -15.68 0.94 11.29
CA SER A 74 -16.01 2.17 12.00
C SER A 74 -17.17 1.90 12.96
N GLY A 75 -16.89 1.95 14.27
CA GLY A 75 -17.88 1.75 15.34
C GLY A 75 -18.83 2.94 15.53
N ASP A 76 -18.99 3.78 14.55
CA ASP A 76 -19.95 4.86 14.51
C ASP A 76 -21.27 4.28 13.93
N ASP A 77 -22.36 4.40 14.69
CA ASP A 77 -23.72 3.95 14.32
C ASP A 77 -24.28 4.69 13.07
N SER A 78 -23.46 5.46 12.37
CA SER A 78 -23.79 6.00 11.07
C SER A 78 -23.82 4.84 10.06
N ILE A 79 -25.01 4.52 9.59
CA ILE A 79 -25.28 3.56 8.51
C ILE A 79 -24.56 4.09 7.26
N SER A 80 -23.28 3.78 7.15
CA SER A 80 -22.56 4.05 5.91
C SER A 80 -23.08 3.05 4.85
N PRO A 81 -23.58 3.51 3.70
CA PRO A 81 -24.06 2.63 2.64
C PRO A 81 -22.96 1.80 2.00
N THR A 82 -21.69 2.10 2.32
CA THR A 82 -20.51 1.45 1.77
C THR A 82 -19.74 0.70 2.86
N PRO A 83 -19.32 -0.54 2.62
CA PRO A 83 -18.51 -1.31 3.55
C PRO A 83 -17.08 -0.78 3.60
N ASP A 84 -16.38 -1.03 4.69
CA ASP A 84 -14.95 -0.76 4.84
C ASP A 84 -14.10 -1.88 4.25
N VAL A 85 -14.57 -3.13 4.36
CA VAL A 85 -13.86 -4.32 3.91
C VAL A 85 -14.82 -5.26 3.21
N LEU A 86 -14.45 -5.73 2.02
CA LEU A 86 -15.13 -6.83 1.34
C LEU A 86 -14.33 -8.13 1.49
N VAL A 87 -15.02 -9.19 1.91
CA VAL A 87 -14.47 -10.55 2.00
C VAL A 87 -15.00 -11.36 0.83
N TYR A 88 -14.11 -12.01 0.11
CA TYR A 88 -14.46 -12.78 -1.07
C TYR A 88 -13.65 -14.07 -1.18
N SER A 89 -14.17 -15.02 -1.95
CA SER A 89 -13.47 -16.26 -2.24
C SER A 89 -13.41 -16.54 -3.74
N TYR A 90 -12.42 -17.32 -4.12
CA TYR A 90 -12.25 -17.84 -5.46
C TYR A 90 -11.47 -19.13 -5.45
N ARG A 91 -11.54 -19.89 -6.54
CA ARG A 91 -10.90 -21.19 -6.65
C ARG A 91 -9.96 -21.24 -7.84
N LEU A 92 -8.74 -21.68 -7.59
CA LEU A 92 -7.71 -21.87 -8.62
C LEU A 92 -7.09 -23.25 -8.48
N ALA A 93 -7.10 -24.02 -9.56
CA ALA A 93 -6.50 -25.36 -9.61
C ALA A 93 -6.91 -26.26 -8.41
N GLY A 94 -8.16 -26.17 -7.98
CA GLY A 94 -8.68 -26.96 -6.86
C GLY A 94 -8.46 -26.35 -5.47
N VAL A 95 -7.68 -25.30 -5.34
CA VAL A 95 -7.43 -24.59 -4.07
C VAL A 95 -8.39 -23.42 -3.95
N THR A 96 -9.04 -23.28 -2.78
CA THR A 96 -9.91 -22.14 -2.45
C THR A 96 -9.10 -21.10 -1.70
N TYR A 97 -9.16 -19.86 -2.17
CA TYR A 97 -8.55 -18.67 -1.54
C TYR A 97 -9.65 -17.80 -0.96
N ASN A 98 -9.53 -17.45 0.32
CA ASN A 98 -10.38 -16.49 0.99
C ASN A 98 -9.56 -15.23 1.22
N CYS A 99 -9.98 -14.11 0.66
CA CYS A 99 -9.28 -12.84 0.70
C CYS A 99 -10.19 -11.75 1.24
N ALA A 100 -9.56 -10.69 1.75
CA ALA A 100 -10.24 -9.48 2.18
C ALA A 100 -9.56 -8.28 1.54
N GLN A 101 -10.35 -7.32 1.08
CA GLN A 101 -9.86 -6.07 0.52
C GLN A 101 -10.43 -4.88 1.30
N ASP A 102 -9.56 -3.98 1.74
CA ASP A 102 -9.96 -2.67 2.26
C ASP A 102 -10.46 -1.80 1.09
N VAL A 103 -11.73 -1.41 1.17
CA VAL A 103 -12.41 -0.64 0.12
C VAL A 103 -12.78 0.78 0.56
N ARG A 104 -12.38 1.20 1.75
CA ARG A 104 -12.60 2.58 2.25
C ARG A 104 -12.12 3.66 1.30
N PRO A 105 -10.96 3.51 0.61
CA PRO A 105 -10.51 4.49 -0.36
C PRO A 105 -11.30 4.49 -1.67
N LEU A 106 -12.23 3.55 -1.86
CA LEU A 106 -12.91 3.28 -3.12
C LEU A 106 -14.45 3.21 -2.95
N PRO A 107 -15.11 4.13 -2.25
CA PRO A 107 -16.54 4.04 -1.93
C PRO A 107 -17.39 3.97 -3.19
N ASP A 108 -17.07 4.75 -4.23
CA ASP A 108 -17.84 4.80 -5.47
C ASP A 108 -17.74 3.50 -6.28
N GLN A 109 -16.66 2.74 -6.10
CA GLN A 109 -16.42 1.50 -6.84
C GLN A 109 -17.19 0.31 -6.26
N VAL A 110 -17.64 0.41 -5.01
CA VAL A 110 -18.33 -0.66 -4.29
C VAL A 110 -19.83 -0.40 -4.09
N LEU A 111 -20.35 0.66 -4.66
CA LEU A 111 -21.78 0.92 -4.64
C LEU A 111 -22.54 -0.22 -5.30
N GLY A 112 -23.61 -0.71 -4.62
CA GLY A 112 -24.47 -1.75 -5.17
C GLY A 112 -23.91 -3.19 -5.04
N PHE A 113 -22.86 -3.42 -4.26
CA PHE A 113 -22.41 -4.79 -3.95
C PHE A 113 -23.54 -5.58 -3.24
N ARG A 114 -23.50 -6.89 -3.40
CA ARG A 114 -24.40 -7.81 -2.69
C ARG A 114 -23.58 -9.00 -2.17
N ILE A 115 -23.97 -9.51 -1.01
CA ILE A 115 -23.45 -10.78 -0.49
C ILE A 115 -23.91 -11.90 -1.44
N ASP A 116 -23.10 -12.92 -1.61
CA ASP A 116 -23.31 -14.02 -2.57
C ASP A 116 -23.36 -13.57 -4.04
N GLN A 117 -22.88 -12.35 -4.33
CA GLN A 117 -22.76 -11.88 -5.71
C GLN A 117 -21.51 -12.46 -6.37
N PRO A 118 -21.66 -13.02 -7.60
CA PRO A 118 -20.51 -13.37 -8.41
C PRO A 118 -19.75 -12.10 -8.82
N VAL A 119 -18.43 -12.17 -8.75
CA VAL A 119 -17.54 -11.07 -9.08
C VAL A 119 -16.39 -11.56 -9.93
N GLN A 120 -15.85 -10.68 -10.76
CA GLN A 120 -14.53 -10.88 -11.33
C GLN A 120 -13.48 -10.33 -10.37
N LEU A 121 -12.36 -11.01 -10.29
CA LEU A 121 -11.21 -10.56 -9.53
C LEU A 121 -9.91 -10.70 -10.34
N ARG A 122 -8.91 -9.95 -9.94
CA ARG A 122 -7.57 -10.06 -10.51
C ARG A 122 -6.61 -10.54 -9.44
N TYR A 123 -5.76 -11.50 -9.79
CA TYR A 123 -4.80 -12.09 -8.87
C TYR A 123 -3.40 -12.15 -9.49
N ASP A 124 -2.38 -12.17 -8.63
CA ASP A 124 -1.00 -12.41 -9.04
C ASP A 124 -0.77 -13.92 -9.26
N PRO A 125 -0.42 -14.37 -10.47
CA PRO A 125 -0.16 -15.79 -10.74
C PRO A 125 0.99 -16.38 -9.90
N ARG A 126 1.92 -15.54 -9.43
CA ARG A 126 3.05 -15.97 -8.59
C ARG A 126 2.68 -16.06 -7.11
N ASN A 127 1.68 -15.29 -6.71
CA ASN A 127 1.16 -15.27 -5.35
C ASN A 127 -0.38 -15.19 -5.40
N PRO A 128 -1.09 -16.31 -5.60
CA PRO A 128 -2.54 -16.29 -5.75
C PRO A 128 -3.32 -15.69 -4.58
N GLY A 129 -2.76 -15.68 -3.38
CA GLY A 129 -3.38 -14.97 -2.26
C GLY A 129 -3.37 -13.45 -2.39
N ASN A 130 -2.60 -12.91 -3.32
CA ASN A 130 -2.58 -11.48 -3.64
C ASN A 130 -3.56 -11.19 -4.77
N SER A 131 -4.74 -10.69 -4.41
CA SER A 131 -5.85 -10.44 -5.35
C SER A 131 -6.59 -9.17 -5.02
N ILE A 132 -7.38 -8.67 -5.98
CA ILE A 132 -8.27 -7.52 -5.85
C ILE A 132 -9.58 -7.76 -6.58
N ILE A 133 -10.67 -7.17 -6.08
CA ILE A 133 -11.98 -7.10 -6.75
C ILE A 133 -12.28 -5.70 -7.25
N VAL A 134 -11.67 -4.68 -6.67
CA VAL A 134 -11.81 -3.27 -7.10
C VAL A 134 -10.48 -2.53 -7.05
N SER A 135 -10.32 -1.55 -7.90
CA SER A 135 -9.21 -0.59 -7.91
C SER A 135 -9.71 0.77 -8.38
N GLU A 136 -8.85 1.76 -8.39
CA GLU A 136 -9.16 3.11 -8.86
C GLU A 136 -9.61 3.14 -10.34
N SER A 137 -9.10 2.22 -11.14
CA SER A 137 -9.35 2.17 -12.59
C SER A 137 -10.19 0.99 -13.04
N TRP A 138 -10.55 0.07 -12.13
CA TRP A 138 -11.24 -1.15 -12.49
C TRP A 138 -12.11 -1.67 -11.36
N THR A 139 -13.32 -2.14 -11.69
CA THR A 139 -14.21 -2.86 -10.78
C THR A 139 -14.60 -4.20 -11.38
N GLY A 140 -14.51 -5.26 -10.58
CA GLY A 140 -14.99 -6.58 -10.93
C GLY A 140 -16.40 -6.86 -10.42
N LEU A 141 -17.03 -5.88 -9.77
CA LEU A 141 -18.43 -5.97 -9.38
C LEU A 141 -19.30 -5.86 -10.64
N TRP A 142 -20.16 -6.82 -10.85
CA TRP A 142 -21.17 -6.75 -11.89
C TRP A 142 -22.19 -5.68 -11.49
N GLN A 143 -21.97 -4.46 -11.97
CA GLN A 143 -23.01 -3.44 -11.86
C GLN A 143 -24.14 -3.85 -12.78
N ASN A 144 -25.31 -4.16 -12.22
CA ASN A 144 -26.52 -4.28 -13.03
C ASN A 144 -26.72 -2.95 -13.76
N ARG A 145 -26.46 -2.97 -15.05
CA ARG A 145 -26.58 -1.78 -15.93
C ARG A 145 -28.04 -1.30 -16.05
N ASP A 146 -28.98 -2.09 -15.56
CA ASP A 146 -30.41 -1.85 -15.67
C ASP A 146 -30.94 -0.78 -14.69
N GLU A 147 -30.22 -0.44 -13.62
CA GLU A 147 -30.70 0.59 -12.68
C GLU A 147 -30.38 2.03 -13.12
N ARG A 148 -29.41 2.25 -14.00
CA ARG A 148 -29.10 3.60 -14.48
C ARG A 148 -30.06 4.12 -15.54
N SER A 149 -30.79 3.25 -16.25
CA SER A 149 -31.76 3.64 -17.26
C SER A 149 -33.11 4.08 -16.69
N ASN A 150 -33.37 3.83 -15.40
CA ASN A 150 -34.63 4.16 -14.76
C ASN A 150 -34.63 5.48 -13.97
N VAL A 151 -33.49 6.17 -13.88
CA VAL A 151 -33.36 7.46 -13.19
C VAL A 151 -33.41 8.66 -14.16
N GLU A 152 -33.34 8.39 -15.46
CA GLU A 152 -33.40 9.44 -16.52
C GLU A 152 -34.75 9.49 -17.26
N GLN A 153 -35.83 9.00 -16.66
CA GLN A 153 -37.21 9.20 -17.21
C GLN A 153 -38.07 10.01 -16.28
#